data_91d69c1f5d3c5fa44385edd5a9a0f907
#
_entry.id   91d69c1f5d3c5fa44385edd5a9a0f907
#
_cell.length_a   1.000
_cell.length_b   1.000
_cell.length_c   1.000
_cell.angle_alpha   90.00
_cell.angle_beta   90.00
_cell.angle_gamma   90.00
#
_symmetry.space_group_name_H-M   'P 1'
#
loop_
_entity.id
_entity.type
_entity.pdbx_description
1 polymer ?
#
loop_
_entity_poly.entity_id
_entity_poly.type
_entity_poly.pdbx_seq_one_letter_code
_entity_poly.pdbx_strand_id
1 'polypeptide(L)'
;IFRNNAKMSAMGIIQISAIMGSCVAGGAYLPIMSDEAMIVDKTGSIFLAGSYLVKAAIGENIDNETLGGATTHCEISGVTDYKAKDDKDALDRIKNIMKSIGDFEKAGFDRTESFPPKENPEEIFGIIPASRAEQYDTYEIIKRLVDQSEFEEYKPDYGKTIICATARIDGWSVGIVANQRKMVKSGKGEMQFGGVIYSDSADKATRFIANCNQRKIPLVFLQDVTGFMVGSKSEHGGIIKDGAKMVNAVANSVVPKFTIITGNSFGAGNYAMCGKAYDPRLIVSWPW
;
A
#
# COMPACT_ATOMS: atom_id res chain seq x y z
N ILE A 1 8.27 -15.40 -21.41
CA ILE A 1 7.87 -15.39 -20.00
C ILE A 1 7.25 -14.02 -19.66
N PHE A 2 7.97 -12.89 -19.73
CA PHE A 2 7.50 -11.54 -19.33
C PHE A 2 6.18 -11.11 -19.95
N ARG A 3 6.01 -11.33 -21.27
CA ARG A 3 4.74 -11.06 -21.95
C ARG A 3 3.56 -11.85 -21.33
N ASN A 4 3.80 -13.07 -20.91
CA ASN A 4 2.75 -13.91 -20.32
C ASN A 4 2.41 -13.43 -18.89
N ASN A 5 3.41 -13.05 -18.06
CA ASN A 5 3.16 -12.40 -16.77
C ASN A 5 2.24 -11.20 -16.94
N ALA A 6 2.61 -10.25 -17.81
CA ALA A 6 1.82 -9.05 -18.04
C ALA A 6 0.39 -9.36 -18.54
N LYS A 7 0.23 -10.37 -19.41
CA LYS A 7 -1.09 -10.78 -19.89
C LYS A 7 -1.94 -11.45 -18.82
N MET A 8 -1.34 -12.32 -17.99
CA MET A 8 -2.04 -12.96 -16.88
C MET A 8 -2.53 -11.91 -15.88
N SER A 9 -1.68 -10.95 -15.53
CA SER A 9 -2.05 -9.82 -14.70
C SER A 9 -3.21 -9.02 -15.30
N ALA A 10 -3.13 -8.67 -16.59
CA ALA A 10 -4.20 -7.95 -17.28
C ALA A 10 -5.53 -8.72 -17.36
N MET A 11 -5.49 -10.04 -17.29
CA MET A 11 -6.68 -10.90 -17.20
C MET A 11 -7.24 -11.02 -15.78
N GLY A 12 -6.59 -10.38 -14.80
CA GLY A 12 -6.95 -10.44 -13.39
C GLY A 12 -6.47 -11.71 -12.68
N ILE A 13 -5.63 -12.52 -13.31
CA ILE A 13 -5.02 -13.69 -12.68
C ILE A 13 -3.94 -13.19 -11.71
N ILE A 14 -4.19 -13.38 -10.43
CA ILE A 14 -3.32 -12.92 -9.35
C ILE A 14 -1.99 -13.65 -9.40
N GLN A 15 -0.91 -12.88 -9.35
CA GLN A 15 0.45 -13.39 -9.31
C GLN A 15 1.14 -12.83 -8.06
N ILE A 16 1.54 -13.73 -7.16
CA ILE A 16 2.28 -13.38 -5.94
C ILE A 16 3.62 -14.09 -5.99
N SER A 17 4.71 -13.35 -5.84
CA SER A 17 6.07 -13.88 -5.88
C SER A 17 6.77 -13.75 -4.53
N ALA A 18 7.54 -14.79 -4.15
CA ALA A 18 8.43 -14.75 -3.00
C ALA A 18 9.89 -14.89 -3.45
N ILE A 19 10.70 -13.89 -3.15
CA ILE A 19 12.14 -13.84 -3.44
C ILE A 19 12.87 -14.46 -2.25
N MET A 20 13.17 -15.77 -2.35
CA MET A 20 13.81 -16.56 -1.29
C MET A 20 15.31 -16.77 -1.54
N GLY A 21 15.82 -16.23 -2.62
CA GLY A 21 17.21 -16.29 -3.03
C GLY A 21 17.57 -15.13 -3.95
N SER A 22 18.74 -15.21 -4.60
CA SER A 22 19.21 -14.11 -5.45
C SER A 22 18.56 -14.12 -6.83
N CYS A 23 17.95 -13.01 -7.21
CA CYS A 23 17.35 -12.75 -8.52
C CYS A 23 18.15 -11.67 -9.25
N VAL A 24 18.76 -12.02 -10.38
CA VAL A 24 19.71 -11.16 -11.10
C VAL A 24 19.24 -10.89 -12.52
N ALA A 25 19.50 -9.69 -13.03
CA ALA A 25 19.24 -9.26 -14.42
C ALA A 25 17.78 -9.50 -14.85
N GLY A 26 17.53 -10.25 -15.90
CA GLY A 26 16.18 -10.63 -16.35
C GLY A 26 15.38 -11.39 -15.29
N GLY A 27 16.04 -12.17 -14.42
CA GLY A 27 15.42 -12.83 -13.27
C GLY A 27 14.87 -11.85 -12.22
N ALA A 28 15.40 -10.64 -12.16
CA ALA A 28 14.91 -9.59 -11.27
C ALA A 28 13.52 -9.05 -11.70
N TYR A 29 13.23 -9.03 -12.99
CA TYR A 29 11.94 -8.55 -13.48
C TYR A 29 10.78 -9.52 -13.23
N LEU A 30 11.04 -10.83 -13.17
CA LEU A 30 9.96 -11.81 -12.99
C LEU A 30 9.13 -11.59 -11.73
N PRO A 31 9.72 -11.49 -10.53
CA PRO A 31 8.95 -11.24 -9.31
C PRO A 31 8.34 -9.84 -9.30
N ILE A 32 9.01 -8.83 -9.85
CA ILE A 32 8.52 -7.45 -9.81
C ILE A 32 7.41 -7.18 -10.84
N MET A 33 7.31 -7.99 -11.87
CA MET A 33 6.17 -7.98 -12.79
C MET A 33 4.95 -8.74 -12.25
N SER A 34 5.07 -9.42 -11.12
CA SER A 34 3.93 -9.97 -10.40
C SER A 34 3.11 -8.84 -9.76
N ASP A 35 1.86 -9.13 -9.38
CA ASP A 35 0.98 -8.13 -8.77
C ASP A 35 1.47 -7.76 -7.37
N GLU A 36 2.03 -8.73 -6.64
CA GLU A 36 2.68 -8.54 -5.35
C GLU A 36 3.95 -9.38 -5.25
N ALA A 37 4.99 -8.80 -4.64
CA ALA A 37 6.29 -9.45 -4.45
C ALA A 37 6.78 -9.27 -3.01
N MET A 38 7.21 -10.36 -2.38
CA MET A 38 7.87 -10.32 -1.08
C MET A 38 9.31 -10.81 -1.18
N ILE A 39 10.14 -10.36 -0.26
CA ILE A 39 11.55 -10.71 -0.20
C ILE A 39 11.91 -11.21 1.20
N VAL A 40 12.63 -12.32 1.28
CA VAL A 40 13.09 -12.89 2.54
C VAL A 40 14.36 -12.18 3.00
N ASP A 41 14.35 -11.73 4.26
CA ASP A 41 15.47 -11.01 4.85
C ASP A 41 16.76 -11.86 4.83
N LYS A 42 17.87 -11.25 4.49
CA LYS A 42 19.24 -11.83 4.40
C LYS A 42 19.45 -12.91 3.33
N THR A 43 18.42 -13.63 2.89
CA THR A 43 18.54 -14.68 1.88
C THR A 43 18.06 -14.24 0.51
N GLY A 44 16.96 -13.47 0.45
CA GLY A 44 16.44 -12.86 -0.77
C GLY A 44 17.26 -11.64 -1.18
N SER A 45 17.56 -11.53 -2.46
CA SER A 45 18.13 -10.31 -3.03
C SER A 45 17.71 -10.15 -4.48
N ILE A 46 17.58 -8.92 -4.92
CA ILE A 46 17.17 -8.60 -6.29
C ILE A 46 17.93 -7.37 -6.80
N PHE A 47 18.56 -7.48 -7.95
CA PHE A 47 19.29 -6.40 -8.59
C PHE A 47 19.54 -6.70 -10.07
N LEU A 48 19.76 -5.67 -10.89
CA LEU A 48 20.08 -5.83 -12.30
C LEU A 48 21.51 -6.38 -12.50
N ALA A 49 22.42 -5.94 -11.64
CA ALA A 49 23.82 -6.38 -11.63
C ALA A 49 24.27 -6.59 -10.18
N GLY A 50 24.86 -7.74 -9.88
CA GLY A 50 25.39 -8.02 -8.55
C GLY A 50 26.64 -7.20 -8.22
N SER A 51 27.05 -7.17 -6.95
CA SER A 51 28.15 -6.34 -6.43
C SER A 51 29.46 -6.45 -7.21
N TYR A 52 29.84 -7.64 -7.68
CA TYR A 52 31.03 -7.83 -8.49
C TYR A 52 30.97 -7.11 -9.84
N LEU A 53 29.81 -7.16 -10.49
CA LEU A 53 29.63 -6.50 -11.78
C LEU A 53 29.51 -4.97 -11.60
N VAL A 54 28.88 -4.50 -10.55
CA VAL A 54 28.85 -3.07 -10.17
C VAL A 54 30.26 -2.55 -9.97
N LYS A 55 31.09 -3.28 -9.18
CA LYS A 55 32.49 -2.90 -9.00
C LYS A 55 33.29 -2.87 -10.32
N ALA A 56 33.08 -3.86 -11.18
CA ALA A 56 33.78 -3.91 -12.47
C ALA A 56 33.32 -2.79 -13.43
N ALA A 57 32.02 -2.42 -13.41
CA ALA A 57 31.45 -1.46 -14.35
C ALA A 57 31.68 0.00 -13.94
N ILE A 58 31.57 0.32 -12.65
CA ILE A 58 31.60 1.70 -12.16
C ILE A 58 32.54 1.92 -10.96
N GLY A 59 33.26 0.89 -10.52
CA GLY A 59 34.22 0.98 -9.41
C GLY A 59 33.62 1.04 -8.01
N GLU A 60 32.30 0.95 -7.88
CA GLU A 60 31.61 1.02 -6.59
C GLU A 60 31.79 -0.27 -5.78
N ASN A 61 32.23 -0.13 -4.53
CA ASN A 61 32.32 -1.22 -3.57
C ASN A 61 31.05 -1.26 -2.71
N ILE A 62 30.16 -2.19 -2.99
CA ILE A 62 28.91 -2.39 -2.25
C ILE A 62 28.67 -3.89 -2.08
N ASP A 63 28.11 -4.33 -0.96
CA ASP A 63 27.70 -5.71 -0.78
C ASP A 63 26.29 -5.96 -1.34
N ASN A 64 25.92 -7.22 -1.58
CA ASN A 64 24.66 -7.57 -2.20
C ASN A 64 23.45 -7.23 -1.32
N GLU A 65 23.57 -7.30 0.01
CA GLU A 65 22.46 -6.97 0.92
C GLU A 65 22.16 -5.47 0.89
N THR A 66 23.19 -4.63 0.95
CA THR A 66 23.05 -3.18 0.84
C THR A 66 22.56 -2.77 -0.56
N LEU A 67 23.02 -3.47 -1.61
CA LEU A 67 22.65 -3.16 -3.00
C LEU A 67 21.20 -3.49 -3.29
N GLY A 68 20.72 -4.67 -2.89
CA GLY A 68 19.42 -5.17 -3.30
C GLY A 68 18.81 -6.21 -2.37
N GLY A 69 19.08 -6.10 -1.06
CA GLY A 69 18.45 -6.92 -0.03
C GLY A 69 17.09 -6.41 0.41
N ALA A 70 16.51 -7.09 1.38
CA ALA A 70 15.14 -6.85 1.82
C ALA A 70 14.91 -5.43 2.35
N THR A 71 15.80 -4.91 3.18
CA THR A 71 15.68 -3.55 3.73
C THR A 71 15.75 -2.50 2.62
N THR A 72 16.67 -2.64 1.67
CA THR A 72 16.81 -1.72 0.54
C THR A 72 15.51 -1.65 -0.27
N HIS A 73 14.93 -2.80 -0.59
CA HIS A 73 13.79 -2.84 -1.50
C HIS A 73 12.43 -2.65 -0.82
N CYS A 74 12.28 -3.01 0.44
CA CYS A 74 11.02 -2.79 1.16
C CYS A 74 10.91 -1.38 1.77
N GLU A 75 12.03 -0.76 2.19
CA GLU A 75 11.99 0.47 2.97
C GLU A 75 12.46 1.71 2.18
N ILE A 76 13.47 1.54 1.30
CA ILE A 76 14.13 2.66 0.61
C ILE A 76 13.60 2.86 -0.80
N SER A 77 13.60 1.80 -1.62
CA SER A 77 13.20 1.88 -3.03
C SER A 77 11.73 1.56 -3.28
N GLY A 78 11.10 0.79 -2.40
CA GLY A 78 9.71 0.35 -2.57
C GLY A 78 9.52 -0.67 -3.70
N VAL A 79 10.58 -1.30 -4.18
CA VAL A 79 10.53 -2.28 -5.29
C VAL A 79 9.74 -3.52 -4.88
N THR A 80 9.99 -4.06 -3.68
CA THR A 80 9.23 -5.17 -3.12
C THR A 80 8.18 -4.68 -2.12
N ASP A 81 7.12 -5.47 -1.95
CA ASP A 81 5.95 -5.07 -1.18
C ASP A 81 6.07 -5.48 0.29
N TYR A 82 6.69 -6.62 0.57
CA TYR A 82 6.77 -7.18 1.92
C TYR A 82 8.16 -7.72 2.22
N LYS A 83 8.64 -7.48 3.44
CA LYS A 83 9.81 -8.11 4.01
C LYS A 83 9.38 -9.29 4.89
N ALA A 84 9.77 -10.50 4.52
CA ALA A 84 9.56 -11.70 5.31
C ALA A 84 10.83 -12.05 6.10
N LYS A 85 10.68 -12.51 7.33
CA LYS A 85 11.83 -12.84 8.18
C LYS A 85 12.52 -14.14 7.78
N ASP A 86 11.76 -15.08 7.19
CA ASP A 86 12.20 -16.39 6.72
C ASP A 86 11.22 -16.94 5.67
N ASP A 87 11.57 -18.08 5.06
CA ASP A 87 10.74 -18.73 4.03
C ASP A 87 9.36 -19.11 4.55
N LYS A 88 9.25 -19.53 5.81
CA LYS A 88 7.98 -19.89 6.43
C LYS A 88 7.07 -18.66 6.56
N ASP A 89 7.62 -17.54 7.03
CA ASP A 89 6.87 -16.27 7.15
C ASP A 89 6.38 -15.80 5.77
N ALA A 90 7.21 -15.94 4.73
CA ALA A 90 6.80 -15.62 3.36
C ALA A 90 5.61 -16.47 2.90
N LEU A 91 5.63 -17.78 3.14
CA LEU A 91 4.54 -18.68 2.77
C LEU A 91 3.26 -18.41 3.59
N ASP A 92 3.39 -18.12 4.87
CA ASP A 92 2.23 -17.79 5.72
C ASP A 92 1.61 -16.45 5.30
N ARG A 93 2.42 -15.46 4.90
CA ARG A 93 1.94 -14.19 4.36
C ARG A 93 1.20 -14.38 3.02
N ILE A 94 1.70 -15.22 2.11
CA ILE A 94 0.97 -15.56 0.86
C ILE A 94 -0.43 -16.09 1.18
N LYS A 95 -0.55 -17.03 2.14
CA LYS A 95 -1.85 -17.56 2.55
C LYS A 95 -2.80 -16.48 3.09
N ASN A 96 -2.26 -15.55 3.90
CA ASN A 96 -3.03 -14.45 4.45
C ASN A 96 -3.53 -13.49 3.33
N ILE A 97 -2.65 -13.14 2.40
CA ILE A 97 -3.02 -12.33 1.23
C ILE A 97 -4.14 -13.04 0.45
N MET A 98 -3.97 -14.31 0.11
CA MET A 98 -4.99 -15.07 -0.62
C MET A 98 -6.32 -15.17 0.13
N LYS A 99 -6.28 -15.29 1.46
CA LYS A 99 -7.48 -15.29 2.31
C LYS A 99 -8.22 -13.95 2.27
N SER A 100 -7.49 -12.83 2.20
CA SER A 100 -8.07 -11.48 2.29
C SER A 100 -8.61 -10.94 0.97
N ILE A 101 -8.02 -11.33 -0.17
CA ILE A 101 -8.40 -10.77 -1.48
C ILE A 101 -9.61 -11.44 -2.14
N GLY A 102 -10.05 -12.61 -1.66
CA GLY A 102 -11.23 -13.31 -2.19
C GLY A 102 -11.02 -14.03 -3.52
N ASP A 103 -12.09 -14.60 -4.05
CA ASP A 103 -12.10 -15.30 -5.33
C ASP A 103 -12.24 -14.29 -6.49
N PHE A 104 -11.40 -14.40 -7.50
CA PHE A 104 -11.40 -13.50 -8.65
C PHE A 104 -12.73 -13.49 -9.41
N GLU A 105 -13.37 -14.64 -9.62
CA GLU A 105 -14.65 -14.72 -10.33
C GLU A 105 -15.77 -14.01 -9.58
N LYS A 106 -15.64 -13.92 -8.26
CA LYS A 106 -16.59 -13.26 -7.35
C LYS A 106 -16.08 -11.92 -6.84
N ALA A 107 -14.88 -11.51 -7.23
CA ALA A 107 -14.28 -10.25 -6.74
C ALA A 107 -15.23 -9.07 -6.96
N GLY A 108 -15.43 -8.24 -5.93
CA GLY A 108 -16.45 -7.19 -5.91
C GLY A 108 -17.85 -7.67 -5.50
N PHE A 109 -18.13 -8.97 -5.57
CA PHE A 109 -19.36 -9.62 -5.08
C PHE A 109 -19.03 -10.77 -4.12
N ASP A 110 -17.76 -11.04 -3.86
CA ASP A 110 -17.34 -12.07 -2.92
C ASP A 110 -17.69 -11.65 -1.49
N ARG A 111 -18.55 -12.44 -0.87
CA ARG A 111 -18.97 -12.29 0.52
C ARG A 111 -18.85 -13.63 1.24
N THR A 112 -18.09 -13.61 2.33
CA THR A 112 -18.01 -14.75 3.26
C THR A 112 -18.94 -14.51 4.45
N GLU A 113 -18.92 -15.42 5.42
CA GLU A 113 -19.56 -15.21 6.70
C GLU A 113 -19.02 -13.91 7.35
N SER A 114 -19.94 -13.10 7.86
CA SER A 114 -19.63 -11.85 8.54
C SER A 114 -19.25 -12.11 9.99
N PHE A 115 -18.20 -11.46 10.44
CA PHE A 115 -17.76 -11.50 11.83
C PHE A 115 -17.65 -10.08 12.39
N PRO A 116 -18.07 -9.85 13.64
CA PRO A 116 -17.86 -8.54 14.24
C PRO A 116 -16.34 -8.28 14.44
N PRO A 117 -15.93 -7.00 14.46
CA PRO A 117 -14.60 -6.65 14.95
C PRO A 117 -14.34 -7.22 16.35
N LYS A 118 -13.10 -7.60 16.66
CA LYS A 118 -12.68 -7.99 18.02
C LYS A 118 -12.59 -6.76 18.94
N GLU A 119 -12.15 -5.63 18.37
CA GLU A 119 -12.13 -4.34 19.04
C GLU A 119 -13.54 -3.73 19.03
N ASN A 120 -13.94 -3.13 20.15
CA ASN A 120 -15.29 -2.58 20.27
C ASN A 120 -15.52 -1.39 19.30
N PRO A 121 -16.44 -1.49 18.33
CA PRO A 121 -16.71 -0.41 17.37
C PRO A 121 -17.15 0.92 18.00
N GLU A 122 -17.81 0.89 19.17
CA GLU A 122 -18.27 2.12 19.83
C GLU A 122 -17.11 2.98 20.36
N GLU A 123 -15.93 2.39 20.60
CA GLU A 123 -14.73 3.14 21.01
C GLU A 123 -14.18 4.06 19.93
N ILE A 124 -14.62 3.92 18.69
CA ILE A 124 -14.22 4.78 17.56
C ILE A 124 -14.45 6.28 17.90
N PHE A 125 -15.51 6.59 18.65
CA PHE A 125 -15.80 7.97 19.05
C PHE A 125 -14.75 8.58 19.99
N GLY A 126 -13.94 7.76 20.65
CA GLY A 126 -12.87 8.21 21.54
C GLY A 126 -11.49 8.23 20.89
N ILE A 127 -11.32 7.72 19.67
CA ILE A 127 -10.01 7.62 19.00
C ILE A 127 -9.60 8.95 18.39
N ILE A 128 -10.53 9.64 17.73
CA ILE A 128 -10.25 10.94 17.12
C ILE A 128 -10.31 11.98 18.24
N PRO A 129 -9.18 12.67 18.51
CA PRO A 129 -9.12 13.62 19.61
C PRO A 129 -9.95 14.87 19.29
N ALA A 130 -10.45 15.55 20.33
CA ALA A 130 -11.21 16.79 20.17
C ALA A 130 -10.39 17.93 19.57
N SER A 131 -9.06 17.91 19.76
CA SER A 131 -8.14 18.88 19.18
C SER A 131 -7.58 18.39 17.86
N ARG A 132 -7.74 19.18 16.80
CA ARG A 132 -7.17 18.91 15.47
C ARG A 132 -5.64 18.88 15.44
N ALA A 133 -4.99 19.44 16.44
CA ALA A 133 -3.53 19.44 16.58
C ALA A 133 -2.98 18.10 17.10
N GLU A 134 -3.83 17.32 17.75
CA GLU A 134 -3.43 16.04 18.30
C GLU A 134 -3.39 14.96 17.22
N GLN A 135 -2.49 14.01 17.40
CA GLN A 135 -2.32 12.87 16.50
C GLN A 135 -3.05 11.66 17.04
N TYR A 136 -3.58 10.85 16.15
CA TYR A 136 -4.15 9.55 16.47
C TYR A 136 -3.65 8.47 15.53
N ASP A 137 -3.78 7.21 15.94
CA ASP A 137 -3.40 6.08 15.14
C ASP A 137 -4.56 5.58 14.29
N THR A 138 -4.45 5.75 12.99
CA THR A 138 -5.51 5.32 12.05
C THR A 138 -5.72 3.81 12.04
N TYR A 139 -4.72 3.01 12.43
CA TYR A 139 -4.90 1.56 12.62
C TYR A 139 -6.00 1.24 13.64
N GLU A 140 -6.16 2.05 14.67
CA GLU A 140 -7.19 1.84 15.69
C GLU A 140 -8.60 2.03 15.12
N ILE A 141 -8.76 2.92 14.14
CA ILE A 141 -10.03 3.05 13.41
C ILE A 141 -10.26 1.83 12.53
N ILE A 142 -9.25 1.40 11.76
CA ILE A 142 -9.36 0.26 10.85
C ILE A 142 -9.75 -1.00 11.62
N LYS A 143 -9.10 -1.30 12.75
CA LYS A 143 -9.39 -2.46 13.59
C LYS A 143 -10.85 -2.54 14.05
N ARG A 144 -11.52 -1.40 14.25
CA ARG A 144 -12.89 -1.31 14.71
C ARG A 144 -13.93 -1.33 13.58
N LEU A 145 -13.45 -1.31 12.33
CA LEU A 145 -14.31 -1.36 11.14
C LEU A 145 -14.30 -2.72 10.44
N VAL A 146 -13.19 -3.48 10.57
CA VAL A 146 -12.99 -4.69 9.80
C VAL A 146 -13.31 -5.94 10.60
N ASP A 147 -13.78 -6.97 9.92
CA ASP A 147 -14.11 -8.26 10.50
C ASP A 147 -12.95 -8.83 11.29
N GLN A 148 -13.23 -9.30 12.51
CA GLN A 148 -12.24 -9.86 13.45
C GLN A 148 -11.07 -8.91 13.79
N SER A 149 -11.14 -7.62 13.43
CA SER A 149 -10.04 -6.64 13.52
C SER A 149 -8.79 -7.08 12.73
N GLU A 150 -8.96 -7.91 11.69
CA GLU A 150 -7.89 -8.48 10.90
C GLU A 150 -7.81 -7.83 9.52
N PHE A 151 -6.61 -7.44 9.12
CA PHE A 151 -6.30 -6.92 7.79
C PHE A 151 -4.86 -7.23 7.40
N GLU A 152 -4.59 -7.26 6.12
CA GLU A 152 -3.23 -7.43 5.58
C GLU A 152 -2.78 -6.11 4.94
N GLU A 153 -1.78 -5.46 5.54
CA GLU A 153 -1.26 -4.20 5.03
C GLU A 153 -0.28 -4.42 3.88
N TYR A 154 -0.54 -3.75 2.77
CA TYR A 154 0.32 -3.66 1.60
C TYR A 154 1.45 -2.66 1.84
N LYS A 155 2.71 -3.06 1.62
CA LYS A 155 3.92 -2.24 1.82
C LYS A 155 3.96 -1.56 3.20
N PRO A 156 3.91 -2.30 4.32
CA PRO A 156 3.87 -1.70 5.66
C PRO A 156 5.12 -0.87 6.00
N ASP A 157 6.24 -1.19 5.37
CA ASP A 157 7.53 -0.54 5.61
C ASP A 157 7.82 0.66 4.69
N TYR A 158 7.00 0.87 3.65
CA TYR A 158 7.15 1.93 2.65
C TYR A 158 5.94 2.86 2.62
N GLY A 159 6.16 4.17 2.40
CA GLY A 159 5.08 5.15 2.25
C GLY A 159 4.11 5.20 3.43
N LYS A 160 4.62 5.23 4.65
CA LYS A 160 3.89 5.00 5.90
C LYS A 160 2.85 6.07 6.26
N THR A 161 2.82 7.21 5.57
CA THR A 161 1.78 8.23 5.77
C THR A 161 0.43 7.87 5.12
N ILE A 162 0.41 6.82 4.28
CA ILE A 162 -0.81 6.20 3.79
C ILE A 162 -0.78 4.70 4.13
N ILE A 163 -1.84 4.24 4.75
CA ILE A 163 -2.10 2.82 5.01
C ILE A 163 -2.89 2.28 3.83
N CYS A 164 -2.40 1.22 3.21
CA CYS A 164 -3.12 0.47 2.19
C CYS A 164 -3.28 -0.96 2.70
N ALA A 165 -4.50 -1.46 2.80
CA ALA A 165 -4.73 -2.79 3.36
C ALA A 165 -5.90 -3.51 2.68
N THR A 166 -5.80 -4.82 2.55
CA THR A 166 -6.94 -5.67 2.22
C THR A 166 -7.56 -6.23 3.50
N ALA A 167 -8.89 -6.23 3.55
CA ALA A 167 -9.64 -6.66 4.72
C ALA A 167 -11.02 -7.18 4.32
N ARG A 168 -11.81 -7.59 5.30
CA ARG A 168 -13.24 -7.81 5.14
C ARG A 168 -14.04 -6.87 6.01
N ILE A 169 -15.15 -6.37 5.46
CA ILE A 169 -16.15 -5.59 6.20
C ILE A 169 -17.51 -6.27 5.95
N ASP A 170 -18.14 -6.75 6.99
CA ASP A 170 -19.39 -7.54 6.90
C ASP A 170 -19.28 -8.71 5.89
N GLY A 171 -18.14 -9.39 5.91
CA GLY A 171 -17.78 -10.48 5.01
C GLY A 171 -17.33 -10.04 3.61
N TRP A 172 -17.55 -8.80 3.19
CA TRP A 172 -17.13 -8.29 1.88
C TRP A 172 -15.63 -8.02 1.82
N SER A 173 -14.96 -8.53 0.78
CA SER A 173 -13.57 -8.18 0.50
C SER A 173 -13.45 -6.72 0.09
N VAL A 174 -12.59 -5.95 0.74
CA VAL A 174 -12.38 -4.51 0.49
C VAL A 174 -10.90 -4.14 0.51
N GLY A 175 -10.55 -3.13 -0.27
CA GLY A 175 -9.27 -2.44 -0.18
C GLY A 175 -9.43 -1.14 0.59
N ILE A 176 -8.65 -0.94 1.65
CA ILE A 176 -8.67 0.26 2.48
C ILE A 176 -7.49 1.15 2.08
N VAL A 177 -7.76 2.43 1.84
CA VAL A 177 -6.76 3.48 1.63
C VAL A 177 -6.99 4.56 2.67
N ALA A 178 -6.11 4.69 3.64
CA ALA A 178 -6.30 5.57 4.80
C ALA A 178 -5.10 6.48 5.05
N ASN A 179 -5.34 7.73 5.42
CA ASN A 179 -4.26 8.60 5.88
C ASN A 179 -3.87 8.22 7.30
N GLN A 180 -2.57 7.95 7.54
CA GLN A 180 -2.04 7.83 8.90
C GLN A 180 -1.87 9.23 9.51
N ARG A 181 -2.39 9.44 10.71
CA ARG A 181 -2.29 10.75 11.41
C ARG A 181 -1.10 10.88 12.35
N LYS A 182 -0.49 9.77 12.74
CA LYS A 182 0.78 9.81 13.47
C LYS A 182 1.93 10.25 12.58
N MET A 183 2.91 10.93 13.16
CA MET A 183 4.21 11.08 12.54
C MET A 183 4.88 9.72 12.37
N VAL A 184 5.49 9.50 11.22
CA VAL A 184 6.18 8.26 10.89
C VAL A 184 7.61 8.51 10.44
N LYS A 185 8.45 7.49 10.53
CA LYS A 185 9.82 7.53 10.02
C LYS A 185 9.88 6.77 8.70
N SER A 186 10.33 7.44 7.64
CA SER A 186 10.56 6.80 6.33
C SER A 186 11.72 5.81 6.38
N GLY A 187 11.82 4.92 5.39
CA GLY A 187 12.95 4.01 5.24
C GLY A 187 14.30 4.73 5.05
N LYS A 188 14.27 5.98 4.62
CA LYS A 188 15.45 6.87 4.53
C LYS A 188 15.79 7.59 5.84
N GLY A 189 15.05 7.30 6.91
CA GLY A 189 15.29 7.88 8.23
C GLY A 189 14.66 9.26 8.46
N GLU A 190 13.90 9.79 7.51
CA GLU A 190 13.27 11.10 7.59
C GLU A 190 11.93 11.04 8.33
N MET A 191 11.67 12.04 9.18
CA MET A 191 10.37 12.17 9.82
C MET A 191 9.35 12.74 8.82
N GLN A 192 8.22 12.08 8.70
CA GLN A 192 7.11 12.47 7.83
C GLN A 192 5.87 12.78 8.68
N PHE A 193 5.20 13.88 8.36
CA PHE A 193 4.00 14.32 9.08
C PHE A 193 2.79 13.48 8.71
N GLY A 194 2.00 13.10 9.69
CA GLY A 194 0.71 12.43 9.49
C GLY A 194 -0.28 13.31 8.71
N GLY A 195 -1.12 12.68 7.91
CA GLY A 195 -2.09 13.36 7.06
C GLY A 195 -1.51 14.07 5.83
N VAL A 196 -0.19 13.97 5.61
CA VAL A 196 0.50 14.54 4.44
C VAL A 196 0.89 13.43 3.49
N ILE A 197 0.65 13.63 2.19
CA ILE A 197 1.02 12.69 1.14
C ILE A 197 2.42 13.02 0.64
N TYR A 198 3.33 12.06 0.71
CA TYR A 198 4.69 12.11 0.17
C TYR A 198 4.79 11.30 -1.13
N SER A 199 5.89 11.41 -1.86
CA SER A 199 6.11 10.66 -3.10
C SER A 199 6.04 9.14 -2.89
N ASP A 200 6.62 8.63 -1.80
CA ASP A 200 6.59 7.22 -1.44
C ASP A 200 5.17 6.73 -1.12
N SER A 201 4.40 7.50 -0.34
CA SER A 201 3.01 7.13 -0.02
C SER A 201 2.06 7.28 -1.22
N ALA A 202 2.30 8.25 -2.10
CA ALA A 202 1.56 8.38 -3.36
C ALA A 202 1.82 7.19 -4.29
N ASP A 203 3.07 6.74 -4.40
CA ASP A 203 3.45 5.58 -5.20
C ASP A 203 2.84 4.28 -4.66
N LYS A 204 2.93 4.05 -3.33
CA LYS A 204 2.27 2.93 -2.63
C LYS A 204 0.78 2.88 -2.94
N ALA A 205 0.07 3.99 -2.73
CA ALA A 205 -1.37 4.07 -2.94
C ALA A 205 -1.75 3.87 -4.40
N THR A 206 -0.99 4.43 -5.34
CA THR A 206 -1.20 4.26 -6.79
C THR A 206 -1.24 2.79 -7.17
N ARG A 207 -0.22 2.03 -6.77
CA ARG A 207 -0.13 0.61 -7.11
C ARG A 207 -1.20 -0.22 -6.42
N PHE A 208 -1.47 0.05 -5.15
CA PHE A 208 -2.52 -0.65 -4.41
C PHE A 208 -3.91 -0.43 -5.02
N ILE A 209 -4.27 0.81 -5.37
CA ILE A 209 -5.53 1.14 -6.04
C ILE A 209 -5.63 0.41 -7.39
N ALA A 210 -4.55 0.40 -8.17
CA ALA A 210 -4.49 -0.32 -9.44
C ALA A 210 -4.69 -1.84 -9.24
N ASN A 211 -4.06 -2.43 -8.23
CA ASN A 211 -4.23 -3.85 -7.89
C ASN A 211 -5.67 -4.18 -7.48
N CYS A 212 -6.28 -3.36 -6.60
CA CYS A 212 -7.68 -3.54 -6.21
C CYS A 212 -8.61 -3.41 -7.42
N ASN A 213 -8.35 -2.44 -8.29
CA ASN A 213 -9.13 -2.24 -9.50
C ASN A 213 -9.06 -3.45 -10.44
N GLN A 214 -7.87 -4.00 -10.66
CA GLN A 214 -7.64 -5.18 -11.46
C GLN A 214 -8.31 -6.43 -10.89
N ARG A 215 -8.29 -6.58 -9.57
CA ARG A 215 -8.92 -7.68 -8.82
C ARG A 215 -10.42 -7.48 -8.57
N LYS A 216 -11.00 -6.37 -9.01
CA LYS A 216 -12.40 -5.99 -8.78
C LYS A 216 -12.79 -5.88 -7.30
N ILE A 217 -11.85 -5.47 -6.46
CA ILE A 217 -12.04 -5.26 -5.01
C ILE A 217 -12.52 -3.82 -4.79
N PRO A 218 -13.69 -3.60 -4.16
CA PRO A 218 -14.17 -2.27 -3.78
C PRO A 218 -13.16 -1.53 -2.88
N LEU A 219 -13.13 -0.20 -3.00
CA LEU A 219 -12.21 0.65 -2.24
C LEU A 219 -12.94 1.46 -1.17
N VAL A 220 -12.39 1.48 0.03
CA VAL A 220 -12.81 2.32 1.15
C VAL A 220 -11.69 3.31 1.47
N PHE A 221 -12.00 4.59 1.35
CA PHE A 221 -11.08 5.69 1.67
C PHE A 221 -11.41 6.26 3.04
N LEU A 222 -10.44 6.24 3.97
CA LEU A 222 -10.50 6.95 5.24
C LEU A 222 -9.65 8.21 5.11
N GLN A 223 -10.32 9.34 4.94
CA GLN A 223 -9.69 10.58 4.55
C GLN A 223 -9.49 11.51 5.75
N ASP A 224 -8.24 11.75 6.11
CA ASP A 224 -7.81 12.85 6.97
C ASP A 224 -6.52 13.43 6.40
N VAL A 225 -6.67 14.20 5.30
CA VAL A 225 -5.56 14.67 4.47
C VAL A 225 -5.40 16.19 4.55
N THR A 226 -4.21 16.62 4.87
CA THR A 226 -3.81 18.04 4.87
C THR A 226 -3.38 18.50 3.48
N GLY A 227 -2.82 17.60 2.66
CA GLY A 227 -2.36 17.88 1.30
C GLY A 227 -1.15 17.02 0.93
N PHE A 228 -0.56 17.34 -0.22
CA PHE A 228 0.75 16.81 -0.60
C PHE A 228 1.86 17.60 0.07
N MET A 229 3.00 16.96 0.30
CA MET A 229 4.17 17.65 0.85
C MET A 229 4.67 18.72 -0.12
N VAL A 230 5.07 19.84 0.41
CA VAL A 230 5.54 21.02 -0.33
C VAL A 230 7.02 21.30 -0.06
N GLY A 231 7.60 22.19 -0.84
CA GLY A 231 8.98 22.65 -0.68
C GLY A 231 9.92 22.05 -1.72
N SER A 232 11.07 22.68 -1.90
CA SER A 232 12.04 22.38 -2.97
C SER A 232 12.45 20.90 -2.99
N LYS A 233 12.66 20.28 -1.84
CA LYS A 233 13.01 18.87 -1.73
C LYS A 233 11.93 17.96 -2.32
N SER A 234 10.66 18.25 -2.06
CA SER A 234 9.52 17.48 -2.57
C SER A 234 9.33 17.72 -4.07
N GLU A 235 9.41 18.97 -4.51
CA GLU A 235 9.29 19.31 -5.94
C GLU A 235 10.40 18.67 -6.78
N HIS A 236 11.67 18.80 -6.34
CA HIS A 236 12.81 18.17 -7.01
C HIS A 236 12.74 16.64 -6.94
N GLY A 237 12.13 16.08 -5.88
CA GLY A 237 11.86 14.64 -5.73
C GLY A 237 10.74 14.13 -6.63
N GLY A 238 9.96 15.01 -7.27
CA GLY A 238 8.91 14.65 -8.23
C GLY A 238 7.54 14.41 -7.61
N ILE A 239 7.21 15.08 -6.50
CA ILE A 239 5.91 14.95 -5.81
C ILE A 239 4.71 15.16 -6.75
N ILE A 240 4.80 16.11 -7.68
CA ILE A 240 3.72 16.37 -8.66
C ILE A 240 3.53 15.15 -9.57
N LYS A 241 4.61 14.54 -10.04
CA LYS A 241 4.58 13.34 -10.89
C LYS A 241 3.94 12.16 -10.16
N ASP A 242 4.34 11.91 -8.92
CA ASP A 242 3.85 10.78 -8.14
C ASP A 242 2.43 11.02 -7.65
N GLY A 243 2.11 12.25 -7.24
CA GLY A 243 0.74 12.66 -6.92
C GLY A 243 -0.22 12.55 -8.11
N ALA A 244 0.22 12.95 -9.30
CA ALA A 244 -0.57 12.81 -10.52
C ALA A 244 -0.90 11.35 -10.85
N LYS A 245 0.03 10.41 -10.61
CA LYS A 245 -0.24 8.97 -10.77
C LYS A 245 -1.31 8.49 -9.80
N MET A 246 -1.26 8.90 -8.52
CA MET A 246 -2.26 8.53 -7.53
C MET A 246 -3.64 9.07 -7.91
N VAL A 247 -3.73 10.34 -8.27
CA VAL A 247 -4.98 10.96 -8.75
C VAL A 247 -5.52 10.24 -9.98
N ASN A 248 -4.64 9.89 -10.93
CA ASN A 248 -5.00 9.13 -12.13
C ASN A 248 -5.54 7.72 -11.78
N ALA A 249 -4.91 7.01 -10.84
CA ALA A 249 -5.38 5.70 -10.40
C ALA A 249 -6.78 5.75 -9.78
N VAL A 250 -7.06 6.76 -8.95
CA VAL A 250 -8.39 6.99 -8.37
C VAL A 250 -9.41 7.35 -9.44
N ALA A 251 -9.05 8.23 -10.38
CA ALA A 251 -9.93 8.70 -11.45
C ALA A 251 -10.35 7.58 -12.40
N ASN A 252 -9.41 6.70 -12.76
CA ASN A 252 -9.65 5.58 -13.68
C ASN A 252 -10.14 4.30 -12.99
N SER A 253 -10.31 4.32 -11.66
CA SER A 253 -10.83 3.17 -10.94
C SER A 253 -12.30 2.92 -11.28
N VAL A 254 -12.62 1.70 -11.71
CA VAL A 254 -13.95 1.24 -12.09
C VAL A 254 -14.67 0.45 -10.99
N VAL A 255 -13.99 0.15 -9.87
CA VAL A 255 -14.60 -0.50 -8.72
C VAL A 255 -15.41 0.48 -7.88
N PRO A 256 -16.40 0.03 -7.11
CA PRO A 256 -17.10 0.87 -6.15
C PRO A 256 -16.12 1.53 -5.17
N LYS A 257 -16.30 2.82 -4.94
CA LYS A 257 -15.49 3.63 -4.01
C LYS A 257 -16.39 4.22 -2.94
N PHE A 258 -15.95 4.14 -1.70
CA PHE A 258 -16.64 4.71 -0.54
C PHE A 258 -15.66 5.62 0.19
N THR A 259 -16.05 6.85 0.50
CA THR A 259 -15.17 7.80 1.17
C THR A 259 -15.77 8.25 2.50
N ILE A 260 -15.01 8.08 3.56
CA ILE A 260 -15.32 8.55 4.91
C ILE A 260 -14.29 9.62 5.26
N ILE A 261 -14.72 10.86 5.35
CA ILE A 261 -13.88 11.97 5.79
C ILE A 261 -13.86 11.93 7.31
N THR A 262 -12.75 11.46 7.88
CA THR A 262 -12.57 11.32 9.33
C THR A 262 -11.97 12.57 9.98
N GLY A 263 -11.48 13.51 9.17
CA GLY A 263 -10.88 14.75 9.64
C GLY A 263 -10.68 15.76 8.51
N ASN A 264 -9.45 16.11 8.20
CA ASN A 264 -9.13 17.11 7.17
C ASN A 264 -9.37 16.59 5.75
N SER A 265 -9.73 17.51 4.85
CA SER A 265 -9.95 17.22 3.43
C SER A 265 -9.59 18.44 2.59
N PHE A 266 -8.30 18.68 2.38
CA PHE A 266 -7.82 19.92 1.77
C PHE A 266 -7.16 19.72 0.40
N GLY A 267 -7.37 20.68 -0.48
CA GLY A 267 -6.69 20.86 -1.75
C GLY A 267 -6.65 19.60 -2.62
N ALA A 268 -5.51 19.36 -3.27
CA ALA A 268 -5.30 18.20 -4.12
C ALA A 268 -5.29 16.87 -3.33
N GLY A 269 -5.10 16.89 -2.01
CA GLY A 269 -5.23 15.72 -1.15
C GLY A 269 -6.64 15.14 -1.18
N ASN A 270 -7.67 15.99 -1.21
CA ASN A 270 -9.05 15.54 -1.39
C ASN A 270 -9.23 14.74 -2.69
N TYR A 271 -8.60 15.16 -3.77
CA TYR A 271 -8.66 14.44 -5.06
C TYR A 271 -8.00 13.07 -4.97
N ALA A 272 -6.80 13.02 -4.43
CA ALA A 272 -6.04 11.78 -4.27
C ALA A 272 -6.73 10.75 -3.36
N MET A 273 -7.51 11.22 -2.37
CA MET A 273 -8.26 10.40 -1.42
C MET A 273 -9.74 10.22 -1.80
N CYS A 274 -10.03 10.24 -3.09
CA CYS A 274 -11.37 10.01 -3.64
C CYS A 274 -12.45 10.97 -3.13
N GLY A 275 -12.22 12.28 -3.30
CA GLY A 275 -13.23 13.29 -3.05
C GLY A 275 -14.41 13.22 -4.05
N LYS A 276 -15.39 14.10 -3.87
CA LYS A 276 -16.66 14.08 -4.63
C LYS A 276 -16.49 14.05 -6.15
N ALA A 277 -15.44 14.68 -6.69
CA ALA A 277 -15.17 14.73 -8.14
C ALA A 277 -14.81 13.36 -8.75
N TYR A 278 -14.53 12.34 -7.93
CA TYR A 278 -14.14 11.01 -8.37
C TYR A 278 -15.25 9.96 -8.22
N ASP A 279 -16.48 10.43 -8.11
CA ASP A 279 -17.71 9.63 -8.09
C ASP A 279 -17.70 8.48 -7.07
N PRO A 280 -17.40 8.75 -5.77
CA PRO A 280 -17.63 7.74 -4.76
C PRO A 280 -19.12 7.40 -4.69
N ARG A 281 -19.45 6.11 -4.50
CA ARG A 281 -20.82 5.65 -4.30
C ARG A 281 -21.46 6.28 -3.05
N LEU A 282 -20.62 6.48 -2.05
CA LEU A 282 -20.99 7.18 -0.81
C LEU A 282 -19.81 8.04 -0.38
N ILE A 283 -20.10 9.28 0.03
CA ILE A 283 -19.16 10.14 0.73
C ILE A 283 -19.87 10.70 1.95
N VAL A 284 -19.28 10.47 3.11
CA VAL A 284 -19.78 10.96 4.40
C VAL A 284 -18.63 11.62 5.15
N SER A 285 -18.96 12.51 6.05
CA SER A 285 -17.99 13.14 6.94
C SER A 285 -18.36 12.94 8.39
N TRP A 286 -17.37 12.75 9.23
CA TRP A 286 -17.55 12.82 10.67
C TRP A 286 -17.86 14.25 11.09
N PRO A 287 -18.72 14.43 12.12
CA PRO A 287 -18.98 15.75 12.68
C PRO A 287 -17.77 16.23 13.50
N TRP A 288 -16.87 16.99 12.84
CA TRP A 288 -15.63 17.41 13.53
C TRP A 288 -15.22 18.83 13.17
#